data_f6a434df8243f280062acde9327c67ea
#
_entry.id   f6a434df8243f280062acde9327c67ea
#
_cell.length_a   1.000
_cell.length_b   1.000
_cell.length_c   1.000
_cell.angle_alpha   90.00
_cell.angle_beta   90.00
_cell.angle_gamma   90.00
#
_symmetry.space_group_name_H-M   'P 1'
#
loop_
_entity.id
_entity.type
_entity.pdbx_description
1 polymer ?
#
loop_
_entity_poly.entity_id
_entity_poly.type
_entity_poly.pdbx_seq_one_letter_code
_entity_poly.pdbx_strand_id
1 'polypeptide(L)'
;EQLSGGQKQRVGIARALATNPSLLLADEATSALDPETTQEVLSVLRRVNEELGITIVVITHEMDVIRAIADKVAVMEDGRVVEYGSVYDVFANPQTSVAQRFAATSLRNRPDEVEARELLAKPGRLFTVDLTEDSGFFGAAEAARERGVSVEPVHAGITTLQERSFG
;
A
#
# COMPACT_ATOMS: atom_id res chain seq x y z
N GLU A 1 1.48 37.04 -2.15
CA GLU A 1 1.89 36.12 -1.07
C GLU A 1 2.03 34.71 -1.62
N GLN A 2 3.10 34.04 -1.25
CA GLN A 2 3.37 32.70 -1.78
C GLN A 2 2.72 31.66 -0.87
N LEU A 3 1.74 30.92 -1.40
CA LEU A 3 1.14 29.77 -0.73
C LEU A 3 2.14 28.61 -0.67
N SER A 4 2.12 27.83 0.41
CA SER A 4 2.84 26.55 0.50
C SER A 4 2.30 25.56 -0.53
N GLY A 5 3.04 24.47 -0.81
CA GLY A 5 2.62 23.41 -1.72
C GLY A 5 1.24 22.83 -1.35
N GLY A 6 1.06 22.46 -0.09
CA GLY A 6 -0.22 21.93 0.40
C GLY A 6 -1.37 22.95 0.36
N GLN A 7 -1.09 24.21 0.61
CA GLN A 7 -2.09 25.28 0.45
C GLN A 7 -2.52 25.41 -1.02
N LYS A 8 -1.58 25.35 -1.96
CA LYS A 8 -1.90 25.38 -3.41
C LYS A 8 -2.77 24.20 -3.80
N GLN A 9 -2.48 23.00 -3.28
CA GLN A 9 -3.29 21.79 -3.55
C GLN A 9 -4.70 21.93 -2.97
N ARG A 10 -4.86 22.40 -1.74
CA ARG A 10 -6.18 22.62 -1.13
C ARG A 10 -7.00 23.68 -1.91
N VAL A 11 -6.36 24.74 -2.40
CA VAL A 11 -7.02 25.73 -3.28
C VAL A 11 -7.40 25.08 -4.62
N GLY A 12 -6.56 24.21 -5.19
CA GLY A 12 -6.85 23.45 -6.39
C GLY A 12 -8.09 22.55 -6.23
N ILE A 13 -8.16 21.81 -5.13
CA ILE A 13 -9.32 20.99 -4.77
C ILE A 13 -10.57 21.85 -4.61
N ALA A 14 -10.50 22.92 -3.82
CA ALA A 14 -11.64 23.84 -3.61
C ALA A 14 -12.15 24.43 -4.93
N ARG A 15 -11.24 24.81 -5.84
CA ARG A 15 -11.60 25.33 -7.17
C ARG A 15 -12.29 24.25 -8.02
N ALA A 16 -11.81 23.01 -7.99
CA ALA A 16 -12.43 21.92 -8.73
C ALA A 16 -13.84 21.60 -8.20
N LEU A 17 -14.03 21.69 -6.88
CA LEU A 17 -15.34 21.47 -6.23
C LEU A 17 -16.35 22.59 -6.47
N ALA A 18 -15.91 23.79 -6.81
CA ALA A 18 -16.80 24.96 -7.01
C ALA A 18 -17.85 24.75 -8.12
N THR A 19 -17.61 23.82 -9.04
CA THR A 19 -18.55 23.46 -10.11
C THR A 19 -19.52 22.33 -9.74
N ASN A 20 -19.47 21.86 -8.49
CA ASN A 20 -20.28 20.75 -7.99
C ASN A 20 -20.16 19.46 -8.88
N PRO A 21 -18.94 18.95 -9.12
CA PRO A 21 -18.70 17.82 -9.99
C PRO A 21 -19.17 16.50 -9.36
N SER A 22 -19.54 15.51 -10.18
CA SER A 22 -19.78 14.12 -9.72
C SER A 22 -18.50 13.28 -9.68
N LEU A 23 -17.43 13.75 -10.36
CA LEU A 23 -16.14 13.09 -10.47
C LEU A 23 -15.01 14.11 -10.31
N LEU A 24 -14.05 13.83 -9.44
CA LEU A 24 -12.82 14.59 -9.25
C LEU A 24 -11.63 13.77 -9.73
N LEU A 25 -10.80 14.34 -10.61
CA LEU A 25 -9.55 13.76 -11.04
C LEU A 25 -8.39 14.43 -10.31
N ALA A 26 -7.59 13.65 -9.61
CA ALA A 26 -6.40 14.09 -8.88
C ALA A 26 -5.16 13.42 -9.49
N ASP A 27 -4.50 14.13 -10.39
CA ASP A 27 -3.30 13.65 -11.08
C ASP A 27 -2.06 14.13 -10.32
N GLU A 28 -1.32 13.15 -9.76
CA GLU A 28 -0.11 13.36 -8.95
C GLU A 28 -0.22 14.49 -7.90
N ALA A 29 -1.40 14.61 -7.28
CA ALA A 29 -1.73 15.74 -6.39
C ALA A 29 -0.82 15.84 -5.15
N THR A 30 -0.02 14.81 -4.83
CA THR A 30 0.83 14.74 -3.64
C THR A 30 2.32 14.60 -3.94
N SER A 31 2.72 14.37 -5.19
CA SER A 31 4.08 13.98 -5.59
C SER A 31 5.19 14.99 -5.21
N ALA A 32 4.84 16.25 -4.99
CA ALA A 32 5.79 17.33 -4.63
C ALA A 32 5.62 17.80 -3.17
N LEU A 33 4.92 17.05 -2.34
CA LEU A 33 4.63 17.41 -0.96
C LEU A 33 5.46 16.54 0.01
N ASP A 34 5.74 17.09 1.18
CA ASP A 34 6.27 16.32 2.28
C ASP A 34 5.21 15.36 2.87
N PRO A 35 5.62 14.31 3.60
CA PRO A 35 4.70 13.29 4.09
C PRO A 35 3.55 13.82 4.97
N GLU A 36 3.81 14.83 5.80
CA GLU A 36 2.79 15.42 6.68
C GLU A 36 1.73 16.17 5.86
N THR A 37 2.19 17.02 4.95
CA THR A 37 1.32 17.76 4.02
C THR A 37 0.55 16.81 3.10
N THR A 38 1.15 15.71 2.66
CA THR A 38 0.47 14.65 1.90
C THR A 38 -0.72 14.11 2.67
N GLN A 39 -0.55 13.74 3.94
CA GLN A 39 -1.64 13.22 4.78
C GLN A 39 -2.77 14.25 4.97
N GLU A 40 -2.44 15.53 5.12
CA GLU A 40 -3.45 16.59 5.16
C GLU A 40 -4.29 16.65 3.87
N VAL A 41 -3.63 16.61 2.70
CA VAL A 41 -4.34 16.66 1.40
C VAL A 41 -5.21 15.40 1.21
N LEU A 42 -4.70 14.22 1.55
CA LEU A 42 -5.46 12.96 1.48
C LEU A 42 -6.67 12.98 2.42
N SER A 43 -6.54 13.54 3.62
CA SER A 43 -7.66 13.68 4.55
C SER A 43 -8.77 14.58 3.98
N VAL A 44 -8.40 15.67 3.28
CA VAL A 44 -9.36 16.54 2.59
C VAL A 44 -10.08 15.80 1.47
N LEU A 45 -9.34 15.02 0.65
CA LEU A 45 -9.95 14.24 -0.43
C LEU A 45 -10.92 13.18 0.13
N ARG A 46 -10.55 12.47 1.19
CA ARG A 46 -11.43 11.51 1.86
C ARG A 46 -12.71 12.15 2.37
N ARG A 47 -12.60 13.27 3.07
CA ARG A 47 -13.77 14.03 3.54
C ARG A 47 -14.67 14.47 2.39
N VAL A 48 -14.10 14.94 1.29
CA VAL A 48 -14.86 15.32 0.08
C VAL A 48 -15.64 14.13 -0.47
N ASN A 49 -15.03 12.95 -0.54
CA ASN A 49 -15.72 11.74 -0.97
C ASN A 49 -16.86 11.35 -0.02
N GLU A 50 -16.59 11.32 1.30
CA GLU A 50 -17.54 10.91 2.33
C GLU A 50 -18.71 11.91 2.49
N GLU A 51 -18.43 13.21 2.56
CA GLU A 51 -19.42 14.24 2.84
C GLU A 51 -20.24 14.64 1.61
N LEU A 52 -19.62 14.64 0.42
CA LEU A 52 -20.26 15.09 -0.82
C LEU A 52 -20.65 13.95 -1.77
N GLY A 53 -20.24 12.71 -1.49
CA GLY A 53 -20.53 11.55 -2.34
C GLY A 53 -19.86 11.61 -3.73
N ILE A 54 -18.81 12.43 -3.88
CA ILE A 54 -18.09 12.61 -5.15
C ILE A 54 -17.15 11.42 -5.38
N THR A 55 -17.19 10.84 -6.55
CA THR A 55 -16.19 9.85 -6.95
C THR A 55 -14.83 10.53 -7.17
N ILE A 56 -13.77 10.00 -6.58
CA ILE A 56 -12.41 10.52 -6.74
C ILE A 56 -11.55 9.50 -7.46
N VAL A 57 -10.91 9.90 -8.56
CA VAL A 57 -9.89 9.12 -9.24
C VAL A 57 -8.54 9.76 -8.97
N VAL A 58 -7.67 9.03 -8.29
CA VAL A 58 -6.31 9.47 -7.97
C VAL A 58 -5.34 8.75 -8.89
N ILE A 59 -4.51 9.51 -9.60
CA ILE A 59 -3.40 8.99 -10.40
C ILE A 59 -2.13 9.23 -9.60
N THR A 60 -1.41 8.16 -9.29
CA THR A 60 -0.19 8.22 -8.48
C THR A 60 0.66 6.98 -8.69
N HIS A 61 1.95 7.11 -8.47
CA HIS A 61 2.89 6.00 -8.34
C HIS A 61 3.27 5.74 -6.86
N GLU A 62 2.70 6.50 -5.93
CA GLU A 62 2.96 6.39 -4.50
C GLU A 62 2.02 5.37 -3.85
N MET A 63 2.55 4.21 -3.49
CA MET A 63 1.76 3.12 -2.92
C MET A 63 1.13 3.49 -1.56
N ASP A 64 1.78 4.34 -0.79
CA ASP A 64 1.26 4.83 0.49
C ASP A 64 0.00 5.67 0.30
N VAL A 65 -0.07 6.44 -0.78
CA VAL A 65 -1.27 7.20 -1.16
C VAL A 65 -2.42 6.25 -1.50
N ILE A 66 -2.17 5.23 -2.33
CA ILE A 66 -3.19 4.23 -2.70
C ILE A 66 -3.75 3.55 -1.46
N ARG A 67 -2.88 3.09 -0.55
CA ARG A 67 -3.29 2.42 0.70
C ARG A 67 -4.08 3.33 1.63
N ALA A 68 -3.77 4.63 1.63
CA ALA A 68 -4.40 5.57 2.53
C ALA A 68 -5.83 5.95 2.10
N ILE A 69 -6.13 6.01 0.80
CA ILE A 69 -7.38 6.62 0.32
C ILE A 69 -8.21 5.74 -0.62
N ALA A 70 -7.61 4.79 -1.35
CA ALA A 70 -8.32 4.09 -2.41
C ALA A 70 -9.12 2.89 -1.90
N ASP A 71 -10.31 2.68 -2.46
CA ASP A 71 -11.11 1.46 -2.29
C ASP A 71 -10.73 0.42 -3.35
N LYS A 72 -10.47 0.89 -4.58
CA LYS A 72 -10.13 0.09 -5.74
C LYS A 72 -8.91 0.66 -6.44
N VAL A 73 -8.18 -0.19 -7.12
CA VAL A 73 -7.00 0.18 -7.88
C VAL A 73 -7.04 -0.40 -9.29
N ALA A 74 -6.62 0.39 -10.26
CA ALA A 74 -6.36 -0.03 -11.62
C ALA A 74 -4.86 0.12 -11.88
N VAL A 75 -4.17 -0.99 -12.09
CA VAL A 75 -2.75 -0.99 -12.46
C VAL A 75 -2.66 -0.82 -13.97
N MET A 76 -1.85 0.14 -14.40
CA MET A 76 -1.69 0.47 -15.81
C MET A 76 -0.26 0.19 -16.29
N GLU A 77 -0.14 -0.33 -17.51
CA GLU A 77 1.11 -0.51 -18.23
C GLU A 77 0.86 -0.18 -19.70
N ASP A 78 1.71 0.63 -20.31
CA ASP A 78 1.64 1.05 -21.71
C ASP A 78 0.26 1.57 -22.14
N GLY A 79 -0.38 2.38 -21.25
CA GLY A 79 -1.69 2.98 -21.51
C GLY A 79 -2.88 2.02 -21.42
N ARG A 80 -2.67 0.80 -20.91
CA ARG A 80 -3.72 -0.22 -20.73
C ARG A 80 -3.86 -0.59 -19.26
N VAL A 81 -5.09 -0.84 -18.83
CA VAL A 81 -5.34 -1.44 -17.52
C VAL A 81 -4.98 -2.93 -17.61
N VAL A 82 -3.97 -3.35 -16.84
CA VAL A 82 -3.49 -4.73 -16.81
C VAL A 82 -4.02 -5.51 -15.62
N GLU A 83 -4.41 -4.80 -14.55
CA GLU A 83 -5.05 -5.41 -13.38
C GLU A 83 -6.01 -4.41 -12.74
N TYR A 84 -7.12 -4.91 -12.16
CA TYR A 84 -8.13 -4.09 -11.50
C TYR A 84 -8.80 -4.89 -10.38
N GLY A 85 -8.93 -4.29 -9.21
CA GLY A 85 -9.59 -4.94 -8.08
C GLY A 85 -9.66 -4.05 -6.85
N SER A 86 -10.04 -4.64 -5.70
CA SER A 86 -9.87 -3.96 -4.42
C SER A 86 -8.39 -3.73 -4.14
N VAL A 87 -8.07 -2.71 -3.34
CA VAL A 87 -6.69 -2.47 -2.92
C VAL A 87 -6.12 -3.71 -2.26
N TYR A 88 -6.91 -4.37 -1.39
CA TYR A 88 -6.48 -5.59 -0.73
C TYR A 88 -6.11 -6.70 -1.72
N ASP A 89 -6.97 -7.02 -2.67
CA ASP A 89 -6.75 -8.14 -3.59
C ASP A 89 -5.52 -7.92 -4.47
N VAL A 90 -5.36 -6.70 -5.02
CA VAL A 90 -4.23 -6.37 -5.89
C VAL A 90 -2.90 -6.34 -5.13
N PHE A 91 -2.90 -5.98 -3.83
CA PHE A 91 -1.67 -5.97 -3.04
C PHE A 91 -1.36 -7.31 -2.39
N ALA A 92 -2.37 -8.05 -1.90
CA ALA A 92 -2.17 -9.33 -1.25
C ALA A 92 -1.99 -10.48 -2.24
N ASN A 93 -2.61 -10.41 -3.43
CA ASN A 93 -2.56 -11.47 -4.44
C ASN A 93 -2.41 -10.93 -5.86
N PRO A 94 -1.34 -10.16 -6.16
CA PRO A 94 -1.14 -9.55 -7.46
C PRO A 94 -0.98 -10.60 -8.56
N GLN A 95 -1.75 -10.46 -9.65
CA GLN A 95 -1.79 -11.42 -10.75
C GLN A 95 -0.81 -11.07 -11.88
N THR A 96 -0.46 -9.79 -12.04
CA THR A 96 0.43 -9.32 -13.08
C THR A 96 1.83 -9.04 -12.54
N SER A 97 2.85 -9.15 -13.40
CA SER A 97 4.24 -8.82 -13.03
C SER A 97 4.41 -7.36 -12.61
N VAL A 98 3.59 -6.47 -13.16
CA VAL A 98 3.60 -5.04 -12.81
C VAL A 98 3.04 -4.86 -11.41
N ALA A 99 1.88 -5.43 -11.09
CA ALA A 99 1.29 -5.37 -9.77
C ALA A 99 2.20 -6.03 -8.71
N GLN A 100 2.84 -7.15 -9.04
CA GLN A 100 3.82 -7.81 -8.18
C GLN A 100 4.99 -6.89 -7.83
N ARG A 101 5.54 -6.14 -8.82
CA ARG A 101 6.60 -5.16 -8.55
C ARG A 101 6.12 -4.05 -7.63
N PHE A 102 4.92 -3.51 -7.85
CA PHE A 102 4.35 -2.48 -6.99
C PHE A 102 4.08 -3.00 -5.58
N ALA A 103 3.49 -4.18 -5.44
CA ALA A 103 3.26 -4.80 -4.14
C ALA A 103 4.58 -5.02 -3.39
N ALA A 104 5.60 -5.53 -4.05
CA ALA A 104 6.92 -5.78 -3.46
C ALA A 104 7.62 -4.52 -2.93
N THR A 105 7.43 -3.37 -3.59
CA THR A 105 7.99 -2.09 -3.11
C THR A 105 7.25 -1.51 -1.92
N SER A 106 5.98 -1.87 -1.76
CA SER A 106 5.12 -1.38 -0.68
C SER A 106 5.22 -2.19 0.61
N LEU A 107 5.49 -3.48 0.45
CA LEU A 107 5.56 -4.40 1.57
C LEU A 107 6.99 -4.39 2.11
N ARG A 108 7.21 -3.70 3.23
CA ARG A 108 8.47 -3.79 4.00
C ARG A 108 8.59 -5.12 4.74
N ASN A 109 8.01 -6.19 4.19
CA ASN A 109 7.98 -7.53 4.77
C ASN A 109 9.14 -8.42 4.31
N ARG A 110 10.05 -7.88 3.50
CA ARG A 110 11.30 -8.56 3.13
C ARG A 110 12.49 -7.79 3.67
N PRO A 111 13.49 -8.50 4.19
CA PRO A 111 14.74 -7.88 4.60
C PRO A 111 15.41 -7.20 3.40
N ASP A 112 16.07 -6.09 3.63
CA ASP A 112 16.91 -5.45 2.62
C ASP A 112 18.14 -6.33 2.26
N GLU A 113 18.94 -5.91 1.28
CA GLU A 113 20.11 -6.71 0.83
C GLU A 113 21.16 -6.92 1.94
N VAL A 114 21.29 -5.97 2.86
CA VAL A 114 22.25 -6.05 3.97
C VAL A 114 21.75 -7.02 5.02
N GLU A 115 20.50 -6.83 5.44
CA GLU A 115 19.82 -7.70 6.39
C GLU A 115 19.74 -9.14 5.86
N ALA A 116 19.41 -9.32 4.57
CA ALA A 116 19.34 -10.63 3.94
C ALA A 116 20.70 -11.35 3.98
N ARG A 117 21.82 -10.63 3.75
CA ARG A 117 23.16 -11.22 3.87
C ARG A 117 23.49 -11.64 5.29
N GLU A 118 23.14 -10.84 6.28
CA GLU A 118 23.35 -11.15 7.69
C GLU A 118 22.50 -12.36 8.10
N LEU A 119 21.25 -12.46 7.65
CA LEU A 119 20.39 -13.59 7.90
C LEU A 119 20.91 -14.90 7.28
N LEU A 120 21.39 -14.82 6.03
CA LEU A 120 21.96 -15.97 5.32
C LEU A 120 23.31 -16.44 5.93
N ALA A 121 24.01 -15.60 6.67
CA ALA A 121 25.23 -15.96 7.38
C ALA A 121 24.97 -16.75 8.68
N LYS A 122 23.72 -16.74 9.20
CA LYS A 122 23.37 -17.50 10.39
C LYS A 122 23.23 -18.99 10.09
N PRO A 123 23.57 -19.88 11.06
CA PRO A 123 23.36 -21.32 10.87
C PRO A 123 21.86 -21.63 10.78
N GLY A 124 21.48 -22.48 9.81
CA GLY A 124 20.09 -22.89 9.62
C GLY A 124 19.63 -22.77 8.18
N ARG A 125 18.33 -22.91 7.98
CA ARG A 125 17.66 -22.69 6.68
C ARG A 125 16.69 -21.54 6.83
N LEU A 126 16.74 -20.59 5.90
CA LEU A 126 15.84 -19.46 5.85
C LEU A 126 14.64 -19.82 4.95
N PHE A 127 13.43 -19.54 5.44
CA PHE A 127 12.19 -19.69 4.71
C PHE A 127 11.41 -18.40 4.78
N THR A 128 10.77 -18.02 3.69
CA THR A 128 9.74 -16.98 3.66
C THR A 128 8.40 -17.67 3.75
N VAL A 129 7.55 -17.18 4.65
CA VAL A 129 6.18 -17.66 4.84
C VAL A 129 5.24 -16.49 4.73
N ASP A 130 4.30 -16.55 3.81
CA ASP A 130 3.25 -15.55 3.70
C ASP A 130 2.21 -15.80 4.81
N LEU A 131 2.04 -14.81 5.68
CA LEU A 131 1.08 -14.88 6.78
C LEU A 131 -0.28 -14.37 6.29
N THR A 132 -1.21 -15.29 6.15
CA THR A 132 -2.64 -14.99 5.96
C THR A 132 -3.40 -15.34 7.23
N GLU A 133 -4.66 -14.92 7.36
CA GLU A 133 -5.50 -15.26 8.51
C GLU A 133 -5.52 -16.77 8.82
N ASP A 134 -5.39 -17.61 7.78
CA ASP A 134 -5.40 -19.07 7.85
C ASP A 134 -4.01 -19.73 7.69
N SER A 135 -2.91 -18.98 7.75
CA SER A 135 -1.57 -19.51 7.43
C SER A 135 -1.10 -20.65 8.31
N GLY A 136 -1.68 -20.82 9.51
CA GLY A 136 -1.31 -21.87 10.45
C GLY A 136 0.15 -21.85 10.91
N PHE A 137 0.87 -20.74 10.69
CA PHE A 137 2.30 -20.60 10.98
C PHE A 137 2.66 -21.01 12.41
N PHE A 138 1.88 -20.53 13.39
CA PHE A 138 2.15 -20.86 14.79
C PHE A 138 1.97 -22.34 15.09
N GLY A 139 0.95 -22.98 14.52
CA GLY A 139 0.75 -24.43 14.63
C GLY A 139 1.86 -25.23 13.94
N ALA A 140 2.33 -24.78 12.78
CA ALA A 140 3.46 -25.39 12.09
C ALA A 140 4.78 -25.25 12.87
N ALA A 141 5.02 -24.08 13.49
CA ALA A 141 6.19 -23.85 14.34
C ALA A 141 6.17 -24.73 15.59
N GLU A 142 5.00 -24.91 16.21
CA GLU A 142 4.83 -25.80 17.36
C GLU A 142 5.06 -27.27 17.00
N ALA A 143 4.49 -27.74 15.89
CA ALA A 143 4.72 -29.10 15.37
C ALA A 143 6.18 -29.36 14.98
N ALA A 144 6.90 -28.35 14.48
CA ALA A 144 8.33 -28.44 14.22
C ALA A 144 9.13 -28.58 15.53
N ARG A 145 8.76 -27.83 16.56
CA ARG A 145 9.40 -27.89 17.88
C ARG A 145 9.26 -29.26 18.54
N GLU A 146 8.10 -29.92 18.43
CA GLU A 146 7.87 -31.28 18.90
C GLU A 146 8.81 -32.29 18.21
N ARG A 147 9.27 -31.99 16.99
CA ARG A 147 10.22 -32.82 16.23
C ARG A 147 11.68 -32.40 16.43
N GLY A 148 11.96 -31.54 17.40
CA GLY A 148 13.31 -31.08 17.73
C GLY A 148 13.86 -30.03 16.76
N VAL A 149 13.00 -29.38 15.98
CA VAL A 149 13.37 -28.28 15.07
C VAL A 149 13.01 -26.95 15.74
N SER A 150 14.01 -26.08 15.95
CA SER A 150 13.77 -24.72 16.40
C SER A 150 13.39 -23.83 15.21
N VAL A 151 12.28 -23.11 15.33
CA VAL A 151 11.82 -22.13 14.35
C VAL A 151 11.82 -20.77 15.02
N GLU A 152 12.60 -19.84 14.50
CA GLU A 152 12.71 -18.49 15.02
C GLU A 152 12.33 -17.47 13.94
N PRO A 153 11.39 -16.56 14.20
CA PRO A 153 11.13 -15.44 13.30
C PRO A 153 12.31 -14.47 13.36
N VAL A 154 12.95 -14.24 12.24
CA VAL A 154 14.12 -13.36 12.14
C VAL A 154 13.83 -12.03 11.47
N HIS A 155 12.74 -11.96 10.72
CA HIS A 155 12.19 -10.75 10.12
C HIS A 155 10.70 -10.98 9.89
N ALA A 156 9.87 -10.00 10.18
CA ALA A 156 8.43 -10.06 9.93
C ALA A 156 7.89 -8.67 9.61
N GLY A 157 6.99 -8.62 8.64
CA GLY A 157 6.21 -7.43 8.32
C GLY A 157 4.73 -7.79 8.24
N ILE A 158 3.89 -6.99 8.86
CA ILE A 158 2.43 -7.11 8.76
C ILE A 158 1.89 -5.83 8.17
N THR A 159 1.07 -5.95 7.13
CA THR A 159 0.39 -4.83 6.50
C THR A 159 -1.11 -5.00 6.66
N THR A 160 -1.79 -3.94 7.11
CA THR A 160 -3.24 -3.92 7.21
C THR A 160 -3.80 -3.01 6.12
N LEU A 161 -4.71 -3.54 5.32
CA LEU A 161 -5.43 -2.83 4.28
C LEU A 161 -6.93 -3.10 4.41
N GLN A 162 -7.74 -2.05 4.42
CA GLN A 162 -9.20 -2.18 4.50
C GLN A 162 -9.65 -3.09 5.67
N GLU A 163 -9.05 -2.88 6.86
CA GLU A 163 -9.28 -3.67 8.08
C GLU A 163 -8.84 -5.15 7.99
N ARG A 164 -8.17 -5.57 6.92
CA ARG A 164 -7.61 -6.91 6.73
C ARG A 164 -6.10 -6.87 6.77
N SER A 165 -5.49 -7.83 7.43
CA SER A 165 -4.03 -7.94 7.61
C SER A 165 -3.45 -9.05 6.75
N PHE A 166 -2.25 -8.82 6.21
CA PHE A 166 -1.43 -9.82 5.54
C PHE A 166 0.06 -9.48 5.71
N GLY A 167 0.94 -10.46 5.56
CA GLY A 167 2.38 -10.29 5.71
C GLY A 167 3.18 -11.50 5.30
#